data_019e6109f57da6eeb075cf516d761036
#
_entry.id   019e6109f57da6eeb075cf516d761036
#
_cell.length_a   1.000
_cell.length_b   1.000
_cell.length_c   1.000
_cell.angle_alpha   90.00
_cell.angle_beta   90.00
_cell.angle_gamma   90.00
#
_symmetry.space_group_name_H-M   'P 1'
#
loop_
_entity.id
_entity.type
_entity.pdbx_description
1 polymer ?
#
loop_
_entity_poly.entity_id
_entity_poly.type
_entity_poly.pdbx_seq_one_letter_code
_entity_poly.pdbx_strand_id
1 'polypeptide(L)'
;MRAFWASLDRRWRRNGTGMPPLRWQACLFITLNAVILSMLLFDAPIGASEAPAPVKHLGEMLTGFGDSAWLIYTSILLFFQGRAGYKLVKTARSKAQALYVSWIGAYLFVTVVFSGLLANLLKRAIGRARPDHFHDYGMFSFTPFSSHAAFESFPSGHSTTVGAFFAAFALLFPRYRVVFIACAIWLGMTRVMVGAHYPSDVIAGLAFGAWFSLLMAIVFARCGLLFKLAPDGWPLSKRLFPDMEKPGAL
;
A
#
# COMPACT_ATOMS: atom_id res chain seq x y z
N MET A 1 -9.19 15.88 24.15
CA MET A 1 -8.23 15.96 23.03
C MET A 1 -6.78 16.18 23.50
N ARG A 2 -6.46 17.18 24.31
CA ARG A 2 -5.07 17.46 24.77
C ARG A 2 -4.39 16.28 25.47
N ALA A 3 -5.08 15.53 26.34
CA ALA A 3 -4.54 14.35 27.02
C ALA A 3 -4.16 13.21 26.05
N PHE A 4 -4.93 13.02 24.99
CA PHE A 4 -4.64 12.03 23.94
C PHE A 4 -3.33 12.39 23.20
N TRP A 5 -3.20 13.61 22.71
CA TRP A 5 -2.01 14.07 22.03
C TRP A 5 -0.75 14.01 22.90
N ALA A 6 -0.87 14.43 24.18
CA ALA A 6 0.22 14.30 25.13
C ALA A 6 0.64 12.84 25.39
N SER A 7 -0.32 11.89 25.35
CA SER A 7 0.00 10.47 25.49
C SER A 7 0.73 9.91 24.26
N LEU A 8 0.35 10.36 23.06
CA LEU A 8 1.04 9.98 21.82
C LEU A 8 2.46 10.54 21.77
N ASP A 9 2.67 11.80 22.14
CA ASP A 9 3.99 12.42 22.19
C ASP A 9 4.91 11.67 23.19
N ARG A 10 4.44 11.34 24.37
CA ARG A 10 5.20 10.53 25.34
C ARG A 10 5.58 9.16 24.79
N ARG A 11 4.67 8.48 24.09
CA ARG A 11 4.95 7.19 23.44
C ARG A 11 5.97 7.32 22.31
N TRP A 12 5.81 8.35 21.50
CA TRP A 12 6.73 8.65 20.40
C TRP A 12 8.16 8.84 20.92
N ARG A 13 8.36 9.69 21.93
CA ARG A 13 9.68 9.92 22.53
C ARG A 13 10.26 8.66 23.18
N ARG A 14 9.42 7.87 23.87
CA ARG A 14 9.86 6.63 24.50
C ARG A 14 10.28 5.55 23.49
N ASN A 15 9.60 5.47 22.35
CA ASN A 15 9.85 4.44 21.32
C ASN A 15 10.92 4.87 20.29
N GLY A 16 11.64 5.96 20.54
CA GLY A 16 12.73 6.47 19.72
C GLY A 16 12.29 7.43 18.61
N THR A 17 13.11 8.44 18.36
CA THR A 17 12.86 9.50 17.37
C THR A 17 13.62 9.32 16.07
N GLY A 18 14.72 8.54 16.09
CA GLY A 18 15.55 8.26 14.91
C GLY A 18 14.88 7.35 13.87
N MET A 19 15.31 7.39 12.62
CA MET A 19 14.89 6.38 11.62
C MET A 19 15.32 4.99 12.06
N PRO A 20 14.45 3.97 11.95
CA PRO A 20 14.87 2.60 12.23
C PRO A 20 16.03 2.17 11.31
N PRO A 21 16.93 1.28 11.76
CA PRO A 21 18.05 0.81 10.96
C PRO A 21 17.64 -0.21 9.88
N LEU A 22 16.64 0.15 9.09
CA LEU A 22 16.20 -0.64 7.94
C LEU A 22 17.15 -0.40 6.75
N ARG A 23 17.28 -1.40 5.90
CA ARG A 23 18.09 -1.32 4.68
C ARG A 23 17.36 -0.57 3.55
N TRP A 24 16.96 0.68 3.81
CA TRP A 24 16.22 1.52 2.85
C TRP A 24 16.95 1.65 1.50
N GLN A 25 18.26 1.81 1.54
CA GLN A 25 19.09 1.92 0.35
C GLN A 25 19.02 0.64 -0.51
N ALA A 26 19.07 -0.54 0.12
CA ALA A 26 18.95 -1.81 -0.60
C ALA A 26 17.55 -1.96 -1.21
N CYS A 27 16.49 -1.63 -0.47
CA CYS A 27 15.13 -1.65 -1.00
C CYS A 27 14.96 -0.68 -2.18
N LEU A 28 15.47 0.54 -2.06
CA LEU A 28 15.45 1.54 -3.12
C LEU A 28 16.22 1.03 -4.35
N PHE A 29 17.43 0.51 -4.15
CA PHE A 29 18.27 -0.03 -5.21
C PHE A 29 17.57 -1.17 -5.97
N ILE A 30 17.01 -2.15 -5.24
CA ILE A 30 16.30 -3.29 -5.85
C ILE A 30 15.09 -2.78 -6.65
N THR A 31 14.28 -1.88 -6.07
CA THR A 31 13.10 -1.35 -6.77
C THR A 31 13.48 -0.57 -8.02
N LEU A 32 14.48 0.31 -7.92
CA LEU A 32 14.93 1.12 -9.05
C LEU A 32 15.43 0.23 -10.20
N ASN A 33 16.26 -0.79 -9.88
CA ASN A 33 16.72 -1.74 -10.89
C ASN A 33 15.57 -2.54 -11.50
N ALA A 34 14.60 -2.99 -10.70
CA ALA A 34 13.43 -3.71 -11.21
C ALA A 34 12.59 -2.83 -12.16
N VAL A 35 12.41 -1.55 -11.83
CA VAL A 35 11.70 -0.57 -12.69
C VAL A 35 12.48 -0.35 -13.99
N ILE A 36 13.79 -0.09 -13.90
CA ILE A 36 14.64 0.14 -15.08
C ILE A 36 14.67 -1.09 -15.99
N LEU A 37 14.91 -2.28 -15.44
CA LEU A 37 14.90 -3.52 -16.21
C LEU A 37 13.55 -3.77 -16.87
N SER A 38 12.46 -3.55 -16.16
CA SER A 38 11.12 -3.67 -16.73
C SER A 38 10.89 -2.68 -17.87
N MET A 39 11.31 -1.43 -17.67
CA MET A 39 11.21 -0.39 -18.71
C MET A 39 11.99 -0.75 -19.97
N LEU A 40 13.20 -1.29 -19.82
CA LEU A 40 14.05 -1.64 -20.96
C LEU A 40 13.61 -2.93 -21.69
N LEU A 41 13.07 -3.90 -20.96
CA LEU A 41 12.78 -5.23 -21.50
C LEU A 41 11.31 -5.41 -21.93
N PHE A 42 10.37 -4.80 -21.21
CA PHE A 42 8.94 -5.13 -21.34
C PHE A 42 8.06 -3.96 -21.80
N ASP A 43 8.42 -2.70 -21.53
CA ASP A 43 7.54 -1.58 -21.83
C ASP A 43 7.35 -1.38 -23.34
N ALA A 44 8.41 -1.50 -24.15
CA ALA A 44 8.28 -1.34 -25.60
C ALA A 44 7.46 -2.47 -26.26
N PRO A 45 7.71 -3.76 -26.01
CA PRO A 45 6.88 -4.82 -26.60
C PRO A 45 5.43 -4.76 -26.14
N ILE A 46 5.17 -4.39 -24.88
CA ILE A 46 3.81 -4.27 -24.36
C ILE A 46 3.11 -3.03 -24.92
N GLY A 47 3.80 -1.89 -25.04
CA GLY A 47 3.23 -0.67 -25.61
C GLY A 47 2.94 -0.78 -27.12
N ALA A 48 3.76 -1.56 -27.85
CA ALA A 48 3.58 -1.80 -29.29
C ALA A 48 2.49 -2.85 -29.60
N SER A 49 1.98 -3.57 -28.62
CA SER A 49 1.01 -4.66 -28.82
C SER A 49 -0.29 -4.41 -28.06
N GLU A 50 -1.39 -4.83 -28.65
CA GLU A 50 -2.66 -4.87 -27.92
C GLU A 50 -2.82 -6.21 -27.20
N ALA A 51 -3.32 -6.17 -25.96
CA ALA A 51 -3.62 -7.38 -25.24
C ALA A 51 -4.75 -8.17 -25.94
N PRO A 52 -4.66 -9.50 -26.05
CA PRO A 52 -5.75 -10.32 -26.59
C PRO A 52 -7.07 -10.05 -25.85
N ALA A 53 -8.19 -10.03 -26.60
CA ALA A 53 -9.51 -9.69 -26.04
C ALA A 53 -9.88 -10.47 -24.77
N PRO A 54 -9.62 -11.79 -24.62
CA PRO A 54 -9.91 -12.52 -23.37
C PRO A 54 -9.07 -12.01 -22.17
N VAL A 55 -7.80 -11.63 -22.41
CA VAL A 55 -6.89 -11.11 -21.39
C VAL A 55 -7.37 -9.73 -20.92
N LYS A 56 -7.73 -8.86 -21.87
CA LYS A 56 -8.26 -7.54 -21.59
C LYS A 56 -9.56 -7.63 -20.78
N HIS A 57 -10.49 -8.47 -21.19
CA HIS A 57 -11.76 -8.70 -20.49
C HIS A 57 -11.54 -9.20 -19.05
N LEU A 58 -10.65 -10.16 -18.83
CA LEU A 58 -10.28 -10.62 -17.49
C LEU A 58 -9.68 -9.48 -16.66
N GLY A 59 -8.81 -8.66 -17.24
CA GLY A 59 -8.26 -7.47 -16.61
C GLY A 59 -9.34 -6.48 -16.18
N GLU A 60 -10.33 -6.21 -17.04
CA GLU A 60 -11.46 -5.32 -16.77
C GLU A 60 -12.33 -5.83 -15.63
N MET A 61 -12.63 -7.12 -15.58
CA MET A 61 -13.40 -7.74 -14.49
C MET A 61 -12.69 -7.61 -13.13
N LEU A 62 -11.37 -7.76 -13.10
CA LEU A 62 -10.60 -7.82 -11.86
C LEU A 62 -10.07 -6.45 -11.39
N THR A 63 -9.89 -5.51 -12.32
CA THR A 63 -9.25 -4.23 -11.99
C THR A 63 -10.04 -3.42 -10.96
N GLY A 64 -11.36 -3.56 -10.89
CA GLY A 64 -12.21 -2.89 -9.91
C GLY A 64 -11.86 -3.22 -8.45
N PHE A 65 -11.28 -4.39 -8.18
CA PHE A 65 -10.81 -4.75 -6.84
C PHE A 65 -9.64 -3.90 -6.34
N GLY A 66 -8.89 -3.28 -7.23
CA GLY A 66 -7.82 -2.35 -6.89
C GLY A 66 -8.26 -0.88 -6.83
N ASP A 67 -9.54 -0.58 -6.98
CA ASP A 67 -10.04 0.79 -6.88
C ASP A 67 -9.93 1.30 -5.43
N SER A 68 -9.41 2.52 -5.28
CA SER A 68 -9.20 3.13 -3.97
C SER A 68 -10.50 3.49 -3.25
N ALA A 69 -11.58 3.77 -3.97
CA ALA A 69 -12.82 4.26 -3.38
C ALA A 69 -13.40 3.28 -2.34
N TRP A 70 -13.63 2.03 -2.72
CA TRP A 70 -14.20 1.04 -1.80
C TRP A 70 -13.26 0.70 -0.64
N LEU A 71 -11.92 0.75 -0.87
CA LEU A 71 -10.92 0.55 0.19
C LEU A 71 -10.96 1.66 1.22
N ILE A 72 -11.14 2.91 0.76
CA ILE A 72 -11.28 4.08 1.64
C ILE A 72 -12.58 3.96 2.45
N TYR A 73 -13.71 3.65 1.80
CA TYR A 73 -14.99 3.46 2.51
C TYR A 73 -14.92 2.34 3.55
N THR A 74 -14.34 1.20 3.18
CA THR A 74 -14.16 0.07 4.12
C THR A 74 -13.26 0.47 5.30
N SER A 75 -12.20 1.23 5.06
CA SER A 75 -11.31 1.71 6.11
C SER A 75 -12.02 2.65 7.09
N ILE A 76 -12.84 3.57 6.57
CA ILE A 76 -13.67 4.48 7.36
C ILE A 76 -14.69 3.68 8.18
N LEU A 77 -15.37 2.72 7.55
CA LEU A 77 -16.34 1.86 8.22
C LEU A 77 -15.71 1.08 9.37
N LEU A 78 -14.57 0.44 9.15
CA LEU A 78 -13.83 -0.26 10.20
C LEU A 78 -13.45 0.66 11.36
N PHE A 79 -13.01 1.88 11.06
CA PHE A 79 -12.69 2.86 12.10
C PHE A 79 -13.89 3.18 12.97
N PHE A 80 -15.03 3.51 12.38
CA PHE A 80 -16.22 3.87 13.14
C PHE A 80 -16.88 2.68 13.82
N GLN A 81 -16.89 1.50 13.20
CA GLN A 81 -17.37 0.25 13.84
C GLN A 81 -16.56 -0.07 15.10
N GLY A 82 -15.23 0.04 15.03
CA GLY A 82 -14.39 -0.16 16.19
C GLY A 82 -14.67 0.88 17.30
N ARG A 83 -14.91 2.15 16.93
CA ARG A 83 -15.27 3.21 17.90
C ARG A 83 -16.64 3.01 18.51
N ALA A 84 -17.61 2.60 17.73
CA ALA A 84 -18.95 2.26 18.20
C ALA A 84 -18.92 1.03 19.12
N GLY A 85 -18.25 -0.04 18.68
CA GLY A 85 -18.06 -1.25 19.46
C GLY A 85 -17.43 -0.99 20.82
N TYR A 86 -16.43 -0.11 20.90
CA TYR A 86 -15.81 0.29 22.17
C TYR A 86 -16.81 0.85 23.19
N LYS A 87 -17.82 1.59 22.70
CA LYS A 87 -18.87 2.16 23.59
C LYS A 87 -19.90 1.13 24.04
N LEU A 88 -20.15 0.13 23.21
CA LEU A 88 -21.19 -0.88 23.43
C LEU A 88 -20.72 -2.04 24.32
N VAL A 89 -19.43 -2.40 24.27
CA VAL A 89 -18.90 -3.54 25.02
C VAL A 89 -18.47 -3.14 26.45
N LYS A 90 -18.64 -4.09 27.40
CA LYS A 90 -18.38 -3.82 28.82
C LYS A 90 -16.99 -4.27 29.27
N THR A 91 -16.49 -5.42 28.74
CA THR A 91 -15.23 -5.99 29.22
C THR A 91 -14.01 -5.25 28.72
N ALA A 92 -12.95 -5.18 29.51
CA ALA A 92 -11.68 -4.56 29.10
C ALA A 92 -11.09 -5.22 27.85
N ARG A 93 -11.20 -6.56 27.74
CA ARG A 93 -10.75 -7.33 26.58
C ARG A 93 -11.50 -6.94 25.30
N SER A 94 -12.84 -6.93 25.35
CA SER A 94 -13.65 -6.54 24.19
C SER A 94 -13.43 -5.08 23.79
N LYS A 95 -13.22 -4.17 24.75
CA LYS A 95 -12.85 -2.78 24.49
C LYS A 95 -11.50 -2.67 23.76
N ALA A 96 -10.50 -3.44 24.18
CA ALA A 96 -9.21 -3.48 23.51
C ALA A 96 -9.33 -3.99 22.08
N GLN A 97 -10.15 -5.03 21.84
CA GLN A 97 -10.43 -5.57 20.50
C GLN A 97 -11.10 -4.52 19.60
N ALA A 98 -12.14 -3.87 20.10
CA ALA A 98 -12.85 -2.83 19.35
C ALA A 98 -11.92 -1.66 18.97
N LEU A 99 -11.06 -1.22 19.88
CA LEU A 99 -10.05 -0.20 19.58
C LEU A 99 -9.03 -0.68 18.55
N TYR A 100 -8.64 -1.95 18.58
CA TYR A 100 -7.71 -2.51 17.60
C TYR A 100 -8.30 -2.48 16.19
N VAL A 101 -9.55 -2.89 16.03
CA VAL A 101 -10.28 -2.79 14.75
C VAL A 101 -10.32 -1.34 14.27
N SER A 102 -10.62 -0.40 15.17
CA SER A 102 -10.60 1.02 14.83
C SER A 102 -9.22 1.48 14.33
N TRP A 103 -8.14 1.05 15.00
CA TRP A 103 -6.78 1.41 14.56
C TRP A 103 -6.38 0.74 13.25
N ILE A 104 -6.86 -0.48 12.96
CA ILE A 104 -6.70 -1.09 11.62
C ILE A 104 -7.35 -0.19 10.57
N GLY A 105 -8.59 0.22 10.78
CA GLY A 105 -9.27 1.15 9.87
C GLY A 105 -8.49 2.45 9.66
N ALA A 106 -8.01 3.07 10.75
CA ALA A 106 -7.19 4.28 10.66
C ALA A 106 -5.89 4.06 9.88
N TYR A 107 -5.21 2.94 10.11
CA TYR A 107 -3.96 2.60 9.42
C TYR A 107 -4.17 2.39 7.93
N LEU A 108 -5.19 1.61 7.54
CA LEU A 108 -5.53 1.38 6.14
C LEU A 108 -5.93 2.69 5.44
N PHE A 109 -6.77 3.50 6.10
CA PHE A 109 -7.19 4.80 5.57
C PHE A 109 -6.01 5.71 5.27
N VAL A 110 -5.16 5.94 6.27
CA VAL A 110 -3.99 6.82 6.10
C VAL A 110 -3.05 6.27 5.02
N THR A 111 -2.83 4.96 5.03
CA THR A 111 -1.92 4.31 4.07
C THR A 111 -2.43 4.44 2.64
N VAL A 112 -3.70 4.13 2.37
CA VAL A 112 -4.28 4.16 1.02
C VAL A 112 -4.44 5.60 0.53
N VAL A 113 -5.00 6.50 1.36
CA VAL A 113 -5.28 7.88 0.94
C VAL A 113 -3.99 8.64 0.66
N PHE A 114 -3.02 8.62 1.57
CA PHE A 114 -1.81 9.42 1.40
C PHE A 114 -0.86 8.85 0.35
N SER A 115 -0.75 7.51 0.23
CA SER A 115 0.02 6.93 -0.87
C SER A 115 -0.60 7.26 -2.24
N GLY A 116 -1.93 7.21 -2.35
CA GLY A 116 -2.65 7.58 -3.56
C GLY A 116 -2.50 9.07 -3.93
N LEU A 117 -2.60 9.96 -2.94
CA LEU A 117 -2.36 11.40 -3.15
C LEU A 117 -0.95 11.68 -3.64
N LEU A 118 0.06 11.09 -3.00
CA LEU A 118 1.46 11.26 -3.40
C LEU A 118 1.72 10.66 -4.78
N ALA A 119 1.16 9.49 -5.10
CA ALA A 119 1.26 8.90 -6.43
C ALA A 119 0.66 9.81 -7.50
N ASN A 120 -0.48 10.46 -7.23
CA ASN A 120 -1.10 11.41 -8.15
C ASN A 120 -0.25 12.69 -8.34
N LEU A 121 0.40 13.17 -7.28
CA LEU A 121 1.35 14.29 -7.39
C LEU A 121 2.57 13.92 -8.23
N LEU A 122 3.17 12.75 -7.95
CA LEU A 122 4.31 12.23 -8.72
C LEU A 122 3.96 12.01 -10.18
N LYS A 123 2.78 11.43 -10.47
CA LYS A 123 2.29 11.19 -11.82
C LYS A 123 2.22 12.47 -12.66
N ARG A 124 1.68 13.55 -12.09
CA ARG A 124 1.62 14.86 -12.74
C ARG A 124 2.99 15.50 -12.89
N ALA A 125 3.85 15.37 -11.86
CA ALA A 125 5.20 15.92 -11.90
C ALA A 125 6.09 15.24 -12.95
N ILE A 126 5.90 13.91 -13.17
CA ILE A 126 6.68 13.12 -14.13
C ILE A 126 6.11 13.26 -15.55
N GLY A 127 4.78 13.15 -15.70
CA GLY A 127 4.11 13.35 -16.97
C GLY A 127 4.44 12.31 -18.04
N ARG A 128 4.53 11.01 -17.70
CA ARG A 128 4.84 9.96 -18.66
C ARG A 128 3.63 9.62 -19.54
N ALA A 129 3.81 9.47 -20.86
CA ALA A 129 2.79 9.04 -21.80
C ALA A 129 2.33 7.60 -21.49
N ARG A 130 1.03 7.32 -21.68
CA ARG A 130 0.41 5.99 -21.48
C ARG A 130 0.62 5.06 -22.68
N PRO A 131 0.50 3.73 -22.47
CA PRO A 131 0.65 2.73 -23.56
C PRO A 131 -0.30 2.93 -24.74
N ASP A 132 -1.54 3.39 -24.52
CA ASP A 132 -2.52 3.69 -25.57
C ASP A 132 -2.07 4.79 -26.55
N HIS A 133 -1.07 5.57 -26.18
CA HIS A 133 -0.42 6.58 -27.01
C HIS A 133 1.00 6.21 -27.45
N PHE A 134 1.36 4.92 -27.36
CA PHE A 134 2.73 4.45 -27.65
C PHE A 134 3.17 4.78 -29.09
N HIS A 135 2.28 4.63 -30.08
CA HIS A 135 2.59 4.88 -31.49
C HIS A 135 2.85 6.37 -31.77
N ASP A 136 2.25 7.27 -31.00
CA ASP A 136 2.40 8.71 -31.20
C ASP A 136 3.63 9.25 -30.46
N TYR A 137 3.88 8.75 -29.22
CA TYR A 137 4.85 9.35 -28.32
C TYR A 137 5.98 8.40 -27.89
N GLY A 138 5.83 7.09 -28.09
CA GLY A 138 6.77 6.09 -27.56
C GLY A 138 6.73 5.96 -26.04
N MET A 139 7.58 5.07 -25.49
CA MET A 139 7.60 4.78 -24.05
C MET A 139 8.39 5.80 -23.20
N PHE A 140 9.21 6.63 -23.82
CA PHE A 140 10.08 7.63 -23.16
C PHE A 140 9.61 9.06 -23.33
N SER A 141 8.34 9.28 -23.65
CA SER A 141 7.79 10.62 -23.70
C SER A 141 7.34 11.08 -22.34
N PHE A 142 7.86 12.22 -21.91
CA PHE A 142 7.58 12.84 -20.62
C PHE A 142 7.17 14.31 -20.85
N THR A 143 5.99 14.67 -20.38
CA THR A 143 5.48 16.06 -20.39
C THR A 143 5.07 16.43 -18.97
N PRO A 144 6.05 16.89 -18.14
CA PRO A 144 5.79 17.23 -16.74
C PRO A 144 4.69 18.30 -16.62
N PHE A 145 3.83 18.12 -15.61
CA PHE A 145 2.70 19.01 -15.31
C PHE A 145 1.68 19.15 -16.44
N SER A 146 1.61 18.19 -17.37
CA SER A 146 0.56 18.15 -18.38
C SER A 146 -0.82 18.09 -17.73
N SER A 147 -1.80 18.80 -18.30
CA SER A 147 -3.21 18.70 -17.92
C SER A 147 -3.94 17.53 -18.59
N HIS A 148 -3.29 16.82 -19.52
CA HIS A 148 -3.88 15.71 -20.25
C HIS A 148 -3.62 14.39 -19.55
N ALA A 149 -4.70 13.61 -19.35
CA ALA A 149 -4.64 12.27 -18.73
C ALA A 149 -3.76 11.27 -19.51
N ALA A 150 -3.51 11.52 -20.80
CA ALA A 150 -2.59 10.76 -21.63
C ALA A 150 -1.15 10.71 -21.06
N PHE A 151 -0.75 11.73 -20.31
CA PHE A 151 0.58 11.85 -19.69
C PHE A 151 0.58 11.51 -18.21
N GLU A 152 -0.40 10.78 -17.73
CA GLU A 152 -0.49 10.36 -16.33
C GLU A 152 -0.23 8.84 -16.17
N SER A 153 0.88 8.31 -16.72
CA SER A 153 1.18 6.88 -16.65
C SER A 153 1.98 6.48 -15.40
N PHE A 154 3.10 7.14 -15.12
CA PHE A 154 4.05 6.72 -14.09
C PHE A 154 4.00 7.59 -12.82
N PRO A 155 3.97 6.99 -11.62
CA PRO A 155 3.68 5.60 -11.34
C PRO A 155 2.18 5.26 -11.46
N SER A 156 1.83 3.98 -11.58
CA SER A 156 0.44 3.54 -11.60
C SER A 156 -0.24 3.80 -10.26
N GLY A 157 -1.24 4.70 -10.23
CA GLY A 157 -1.99 5.02 -9.01
C GLY A 157 -2.78 3.84 -8.45
N HIS A 158 -3.39 3.05 -9.34
CA HIS A 158 -4.11 1.83 -8.99
C HIS A 158 -3.19 0.78 -8.35
N SER A 159 -2.03 0.55 -8.97
CA SER A 159 -1.02 -0.35 -8.41
C SER A 159 -0.45 0.18 -7.09
N THR A 160 -0.34 1.49 -6.91
CA THR A 160 0.03 2.10 -5.63
C THR A 160 -0.98 1.78 -4.54
N THR A 161 -2.27 1.92 -4.83
CA THR A 161 -3.35 1.56 -3.90
C THR A 161 -3.32 0.09 -3.51
N VAL A 162 -3.19 -0.79 -4.51
CA VAL A 162 -3.09 -2.25 -4.32
C VAL A 162 -1.85 -2.61 -3.50
N GLY A 163 -0.69 -2.06 -3.86
CA GLY A 163 0.56 -2.27 -3.14
C GLY A 163 0.47 -1.81 -1.68
N ALA A 164 -0.10 -0.63 -1.43
CA ALA A 164 -0.29 -0.09 -0.10
C ALA A 164 -1.23 -0.97 0.75
N PHE A 165 -2.36 -1.37 0.20
CA PHE A 165 -3.36 -2.16 0.89
C PHE A 165 -2.86 -3.56 1.25
N PHE A 166 -2.34 -4.30 0.28
CA PHE A 166 -1.88 -5.67 0.53
C PHE A 166 -0.59 -5.72 1.37
N ALA A 167 0.31 -4.76 1.23
CA ALA A 167 1.45 -4.65 2.13
C ALA A 167 1.02 -4.34 3.56
N ALA A 168 -0.02 -3.51 3.77
CA ALA A 168 -0.58 -3.28 5.08
C ALA A 168 -1.09 -4.59 5.72
N PHE A 169 -1.81 -5.42 4.95
CA PHE A 169 -2.26 -6.73 5.42
C PHE A 169 -1.11 -7.71 5.65
N ALA A 170 -0.08 -7.71 4.80
CA ALA A 170 1.11 -8.54 4.98
C ALA A 170 1.88 -8.19 6.28
N LEU A 171 1.88 -6.90 6.68
CA LEU A 171 2.45 -6.44 7.94
C LEU A 171 1.56 -6.75 9.15
N LEU A 172 0.23 -6.64 9.01
CA LEU A 172 -0.73 -6.98 10.07
C LEU A 172 -0.82 -8.48 10.32
N PHE A 173 -0.75 -9.29 9.26
CA PHE A 173 -0.93 -10.74 9.29
C PHE A 173 0.26 -11.47 8.63
N PRO A 174 1.44 -11.51 9.26
CA PRO A 174 2.68 -12.03 8.66
C PRO A 174 2.58 -13.50 8.21
N ARG A 175 1.69 -14.30 8.81
CA ARG A 175 1.44 -15.70 8.42
C ARG A 175 0.99 -15.81 6.95
N TYR A 176 0.22 -14.83 6.46
CA TYR A 176 -0.38 -14.82 5.12
C TYR A 176 0.34 -13.86 4.15
N ARG A 177 1.54 -13.39 4.50
CA ARG A 177 2.27 -12.37 3.72
C ARG A 177 2.47 -12.74 2.25
N VAL A 178 2.76 -14.03 1.98
CA VAL A 178 2.98 -14.51 0.61
C VAL A 178 1.71 -14.40 -0.23
N VAL A 179 0.55 -14.75 0.37
CA VAL A 179 -0.76 -14.63 -0.30
C VAL A 179 -1.05 -13.16 -0.62
N PHE A 180 -0.83 -12.25 0.33
CA PHE A 180 -1.06 -10.82 0.09
C PHE A 180 -0.13 -10.23 -0.97
N ILE A 181 1.15 -10.64 -0.99
CA ILE A 181 2.09 -10.22 -2.03
C ILE A 181 1.63 -10.75 -3.40
N ALA A 182 1.22 -12.02 -3.49
CA ALA A 182 0.72 -12.60 -4.73
C ALA A 182 -0.55 -11.87 -5.23
N CYS A 183 -1.49 -11.55 -4.33
CA CYS A 183 -2.67 -10.76 -4.67
C CYS A 183 -2.30 -9.34 -5.16
N ALA A 184 -1.33 -8.70 -4.53
CA ALA A 184 -0.85 -7.38 -4.96
C ALA A 184 -0.27 -7.42 -6.38
N ILE A 185 0.59 -8.39 -6.67
CA ILE A 185 1.18 -8.57 -7.99
C ILE A 185 0.08 -8.87 -9.02
N TRP A 186 -0.82 -9.81 -8.72
CA TRP A 186 -1.90 -10.20 -9.62
C TRP A 186 -2.82 -9.01 -9.97
N LEU A 187 -3.31 -8.27 -8.97
CA LEU A 187 -4.16 -7.11 -9.21
C LEU A 187 -3.39 -5.94 -9.84
N GLY A 188 -2.11 -5.78 -9.53
CA GLY A 188 -1.25 -4.81 -10.23
C GLY A 188 -1.14 -5.12 -11.71
N MET A 189 -0.96 -6.40 -12.08
CA MET A 189 -0.85 -6.85 -13.48
C MET A 189 -2.13 -6.61 -14.29
N THR A 190 -3.30 -6.51 -13.66
CA THR A 190 -4.54 -6.18 -14.38
C THR A 190 -4.43 -4.85 -15.13
N ARG A 191 -3.58 -3.91 -14.65
CA ARG A 191 -3.38 -2.61 -15.31
C ARG A 191 -2.60 -2.70 -16.62
N VAL A 192 -1.72 -3.70 -16.72
CA VAL A 192 -1.04 -4.07 -17.97
C VAL A 192 -2.03 -4.79 -18.90
N MET A 193 -2.82 -5.72 -18.37
CA MET A 193 -3.81 -6.49 -19.13
C MET A 193 -4.85 -5.61 -19.82
N VAL A 194 -5.27 -4.51 -19.17
CA VAL A 194 -6.21 -3.53 -19.77
C VAL A 194 -5.52 -2.47 -20.64
N GLY A 195 -4.20 -2.51 -20.78
CA GLY A 195 -3.43 -1.55 -21.58
C GLY A 195 -3.29 -0.15 -20.96
N ALA A 196 -3.65 0.04 -19.69
CA ALA A 196 -3.67 1.37 -19.06
C ALA A 196 -2.31 1.85 -18.56
N HIS A 197 -1.38 0.92 -18.30
CA HIS A 197 -0.05 1.19 -17.75
C HIS A 197 1.00 0.22 -18.29
N TYR A 198 2.24 0.71 -18.37
CA TYR A 198 3.39 -0.15 -18.64
C TYR A 198 3.72 -1.04 -17.42
N PRO A 199 4.40 -2.20 -17.63
CA PRO A 199 4.88 -3.04 -16.54
C PRO A 199 5.75 -2.28 -15.53
N SER A 200 6.62 -1.38 -15.98
CA SER A 200 7.46 -0.56 -15.10
C SER A 200 6.64 0.39 -14.22
N ASP A 201 5.53 0.96 -14.72
CA ASP A 201 4.62 1.82 -13.94
C ASP A 201 3.95 1.03 -12.81
N VAL A 202 3.59 -0.23 -13.10
CA VAL A 202 2.97 -1.15 -12.14
C VAL A 202 3.96 -1.52 -11.04
N ILE A 203 5.19 -1.90 -11.38
CA ILE A 203 6.24 -2.23 -10.41
C ILE A 203 6.53 -1.03 -9.51
N ALA A 204 6.70 0.16 -10.10
CA ALA A 204 6.92 1.39 -9.34
C ALA A 204 5.75 1.69 -8.40
N GLY A 205 4.51 1.56 -8.87
CA GLY A 205 3.32 1.78 -8.06
C GLY A 205 3.21 0.81 -6.89
N LEU A 206 3.34 -0.50 -7.14
CA LEU A 206 3.30 -1.54 -6.11
C LEU A 206 4.36 -1.31 -5.02
N ALA A 207 5.60 -1.03 -5.44
CA ALA A 207 6.70 -0.78 -4.53
C ALA A 207 6.49 0.50 -3.72
N PHE A 208 6.05 1.58 -4.35
CA PHE A 208 5.77 2.85 -3.68
C PHE A 208 4.67 2.69 -2.62
N GLY A 209 3.57 2.01 -2.97
CA GLY A 209 2.50 1.71 -2.02
C GLY A 209 2.98 0.86 -0.85
N ALA A 210 3.76 -0.19 -1.11
CA ALA A 210 4.30 -1.07 -0.09
C ALA A 210 5.28 -0.31 0.85
N TRP A 211 6.12 0.55 0.32
CA TRP A 211 7.02 1.39 1.13
C TRP A 211 6.26 2.38 2.00
N PHE A 212 5.21 2.99 1.45
CA PHE A 212 4.38 3.89 2.21
C PHE A 212 3.67 3.17 3.36
N SER A 213 3.18 1.95 3.11
CA SER A 213 2.58 1.10 4.14
C SER A 213 3.58 0.77 5.25
N LEU A 214 4.81 0.42 4.91
CA LEU A 214 5.89 0.17 5.87
C LEU A 214 6.20 1.42 6.70
N LEU A 215 6.30 2.59 6.06
CA LEU A 215 6.53 3.86 6.74
C LEU A 215 5.42 4.16 7.76
N MET A 216 4.16 3.99 7.36
CA MET A 216 3.02 4.18 8.27
C MET A 216 3.01 3.15 9.40
N ALA A 217 3.40 1.89 9.15
CA ALA A 217 3.53 0.89 10.20
C ALA A 217 4.57 1.30 11.26
N ILE A 218 5.69 1.89 10.84
CA ILE A 218 6.71 2.45 11.75
C ILE A 218 6.13 3.62 12.56
N VAL A 219 5.40 4.53 11.93
CA VAL A 219 4.74 5.65 12.63
C VAL A 219 3.76 5.13 13.68
N PHE A 220 2.92 4.15 13.31
CA PHE A 220 1.98 3.52 14.24
C PHE A 220 2.69 2.76 15.36
N ALA A 221 3.82 2.11 15.09
CA ALA A 221 4.63 1.45 16.10
C ALA A 221 5.18 2.45 17.12
N ARG A 222 5.68 3.59 16.69
CA ARG A 222 6.15 4.67 17.56
C ARG A 222 5.05 5.27 18.41
N CYS A 223 3.87 5.43 17.85
CA CYS A 223 2.69 5.83 18.60
C CYS A 223 2.20 4.74 19.58
N GLY A 224 2.81 3.55 19.55
CA GLY A 224 2.44 2.41 20.39
C GLY A 224 1.08 1.82 20.05
N LEU A 225 0.63 1.96 18.80
CA LEU A 225 -0.69 1.51 18.33
C LEU A 225 -0.65 0.04 17.88
N LEU A 226 -0.87 -0.24 16.59
CA LEU A 226 -0.99 -1.60 16.02
C LEU A 226 0.31 -2.41 16.02
N PHE A 227 1.44 -1.71 15.99
CA PHE A 227 2.76 -2.31 15.81
C PHE A 227 3.70 -2.01 16.97
N LYS A 228 4.78 -2.76 17.07
CA LYS A 228 5.98 -2.49 17.85
C LYS A 228 7.20 -2.60 16.94
N LEU A 229 8.27 -1.90 17.24
CA LEU A 229 9.53 -2.03 16.50
C LEU A 229 10.36 -3.16 17.08
N ALA A 230 10.88 -4.01 16.21
CA ALA A 230 11.94 -4.96 16.54
C ALA A 230 13.30 -4.24 16.64
N PRO A 231 14.35 -4.87 17.21
CA PRO A 231 15.67 -4.26 17.31
C PRO A 231 16.28 -3.85 15.96
N ASP A 232 15.95 -4.57 14.89
CA ASP A 232 16.35 -4.27 13.52
C ASP A 232 15.48 -3.18 12.84
N GLY A 233 14.54 -2.60 13.59
CA GLY A 233 13.62 -1.57 13.11
C GLY A 233 12.40 -2.06 12.33
N TRP A 234 12.23 -3.39 12.18
CA TRP A 234 11.08 -3.94 11.47
C TRP A 234 9.80 -3.81 12.32
N PRO A 235 8.67 -3.35 11.75
CA PRO A 235 7.41 -3.28 12.46
C PRO A 235 6.78 -4.68 12.62
N LEU A 236 6.58 -5.10 13.85
CA LEU A 236 5.90 -6.33 14.21
C LEU A 236 4.47 -6.02 14.64
N SER A 237 3.49 -6.71 14.08
CA SER A 237 2.09 -6.59 14.47
C SER A 237 1.92 -7.01 15.95
N LYS A 238 1.19 -6.20 16.70
CA LYS A 238 0.78 -6.56 18.08
C LYS A 238 -0.34 -7.57 17.99
N ARG A 239 -0.09 -8.80 18.40
CA ARG A 239 -1.15 -9.79 18.58
C ARG A 239 -2.01 -9.38 19.77
N LEU A 240 -3.30 -9.12 19.52
CA LEU A 240 -4.29 -8.92 20.60
C LEU A 240 -4.72 -10.23 21.24
N PHE A 241 -4.45 -11.33 20.58
CA PHE A 241 -4.72 -12.67 21.06
C PHE A 241 -3.37 -13.38 21.22
N PRO A 242 -2.85 -13.56 22.44
CA PRO A 242 -1.89 -14.62 22.66
C PRO A 242 -2.59 -15.93 22.24
N ASP A 243 -1.87 -16.76 21.49
CA ASP A 243 -2.38 -18.01 20.94
C ASP A 243 -3.23 -18.75 22.00
N MET A 244 -4.49 -18.99 21.66
CA MET A 244 -5.33 -19.94 22.41
C MET A 244 -4.97 -21.39 22.04
N GLU A 245 -3.78 -21.61 21.53
CA GLU A 245 -3.21 -22.93 21.27
C GLU A 245 -2.04 -23.14 22.22
N LYS A 246 -2.36 -23.62 23.42
CA LYS A 246 -1.83 -24.77 24.10
C LYS A 246 -2.35 -24.82 25.53
N PRO A 247 -3.41 -25.55 25.81
CA PRO A 247 -3.55 -26.17 27.11
C PRO A 247 -2.60 -27.39 27.09
N GLY A 248 -1.51 -27.34 27.82
CA GLY A 248 -0.65 -28.49 28.01
C GLY A 248 0.82 -28.25 27.58
N ALA A 249 1.53 -27.47 28.35
CA ALA A 249 2.96 -27.61 28.59
C ALA A 249 3.19 -27.15 30.03
N LEU A 250 2.89 -28.03 30.95
CA LEU A 250 3.52 -28.14 32.25
C LEU A 250 4.79 -28.97 32.11
#